data_25e6b8efcc380692062b72f743c78c90
#
_entry.id   25e6b8efcc380692062b72f743c78c90
#
_cell.length_a   1.000
_cell.length_b   1.000
_cell.length_c   1.000
_cell.angle_alpha   90.00
_cell.angle_beta   90.00
_cell.angle_gamma   90.00
#
_symmetry.space_group_name_H-M   'P 1'
#
loop_
_entity.id
_entity.type
_entity.pdbx_description
1 polymer ?
#
loop_
_entity_poly.entity_id
_entity_poly.type
_entity_poly.pdbx_seq_one_letter_code
_entity_poly.pdbx_strand_id
1 'polypeptide(L)'
;MRKTNPHRVPMTLADVQKAKKAATDEAAGSVMAIFFTVLRDKEGYTTEDLQRVWAYVEALCQEIGERRVSLADLKTTLKEEAGIALK
;
A
#
# COMPACT_ATOMS: atom_id res chain seq x y z
N MET A 1 3.66 -12.45 29.06
CA MET A 1 3.68 -11.97 29.30
C MET A 1 3.86 -11.67 28.96
N ARG A 2 3.62 -11.69 28.99
CA ARG A 2 3.67 -11.07 29.02
C ARG A 2 3.68 -10.49 28.98
N LYS A 3 3.44 -10.33 29.05
CA LYS A 3 3.34 -9.52 29.23
C LYS A 3 3.21 -8.89 28.98
N THR A 4 3.13 -8.87 29.00
CA THR A 4 2.93 -8.08 29.00
C THR A 4 2.94 -7.63 28.65
N ASN A 5 2.89 -7.54 28.82
CA ASN A 5 2.65 -6.96 28.82
C ASN A 5 2.33 -6.53 28.82
N PRO A 6 2.63 -6.22 28.78
CA PRO A 6 2.04 -5.66 29.05
C PRO A 6 1.32 -5.14 28.97
N HIS A 7 1.48 -4.94 29.32
CA HIS A 7 0.75 -4.73 29.29
C HIS A 7 -0.22 -5.01 29.36
N ARG A 8 0.00 -5.12 29.98
CA ARG A 8 -1.26 -5.41 30.08
C ARG A 8 -2.32 -4.42 30.39
N VAL A 9 -2.15 -3.29 30.08
CA VAL A 9 -3.14 -2.23 30.07
C VAL A 9 -4.08 -2.47 28.89
N PRO A 10 -5.41 -2.47 29.09
CA PRO A 10 -6.34 -2.63 27.96
C PRO A 10 -6.15 -1.52 26.92
N MET A 11 -6.10 -1.88 25.66
CA MET A 11 -5.98 -0.92 24.59
C MET A 11 -7.31 -0.20 24.36
N THR A 12 -7.24 1.10 24.11
CA THR A 12 -8.42 1.86 23.73
C THR A 12 -8.72 1.61 22.26
N LEU A 13 -9.92 1.99 21.82
CA LEU A 13 -10.29 1.90 20.40
C LEU A 13 -9.33 2.74 19.55
N ALA A 14 -8.97 3.92 20.03
CA ALA A 14 -8.03 4.79 19.31
C ALA A 14 -6.67 4.11 19.14
N ASP A 15 -6.18 3.41 20.18
CA ASP A 15 -4.91 2.68 20.10
C ASP A 15 -4.97 1.55 19.08
N VAL A 16 -6.08 0.82 19.05
CA VAL A 16 -6.28 -0.26 18.09
C VAL A 16 -6.30 0.28 16.67
N GLN A 17 -7.01 1.38 16.43
CA GLN A 17 -7.08 1.98 15.11
C GLN A 17 -5.72 2.50 14.66
N LYS A 18 -4.96 3.11 15.56
CA LYS A 18 -3.64 3.61 15.25
C LYS A 18 -2.69 2.46 14.89
N ALA A 19 -2.76 1.36 15.62
CA ALA A 19 -1.95 0.19 15.33
C ALA A 19 -2.30 -0.42 13.97
N LYS A 20 -3.59 -0.48 13.64
CA LYS A 20 -4.03 -0.99 12.33
C LYS A 20 -3.52 -0.11 11.20
N LYS A 21 -3.60 1.21 11.37
CA LYS A 21 -3.12 2.13 10.36
C LYS A 21 -1.62 1.98 10.15
N ALA A 22 -0.85 1.89 11.23
CA ALA A 22 0.60 1.73 11.14
C ALA A 22 0.96 0.43 10.42
N ALA A 23 0.28 -0.67 10.74
CA ALA A 23 0.52 -1.95 10.09
C ALA A 23 0.18 -1.90 8.59
N THR A 24 -0.92 -1.21 8.24
CA THR A 24 -1.32 -1.04 6.85
C THR A 24 -0.31 -0.20 6.08
N ASP A 25 0.17 0.90 6.67
CA ASP A 25 1.16 1.77 6.04
C ASP A 25 2.47 1.00 5.81
N GLU A 26 2.88 0.18 6.77
CA GLU A 26 4.09 -0.63 6.64
C GLU A 26 3.95 -1.67 5.54
N ALA A 27 2.81 -2.35 5.47
CA ALA A 27 2.57 -3.33 4.42
C ALA A 27 2.57 -2.68 3.04
N ALA A 28 1.94 -1.51 2.90
CA ALA A 28 1.92 -0.77 1.64
C ALA A 28 3.33 -0.38 1.23
N GLY A 29 4.14 0.09 2.19
CA GLY A 29 5.53 0.46 1.91
C GLY A 29 6.35 -0.72 1.44
N SER A 30 6.15 -1.90 2.05
CA SER A 30 6.86 -3.11 1.66
C SER A 30 6.51 -3.53 0.24
N VAL A 31 5.23 -3.51 -0.11
CA VAL A 31 4.77 -3.87 -1.45
C VAL A 31 5.36 -2.90 -2.49
N MET A 32 5.34 -1.61 -2.20
CA MET A 32 5.88 -0.61 -3.11
C MET A 32 7.39 -0.78 -3.29
N ALA A 33 8.11 -1.11 -2.22
CA ALA A 33 9.54 -1.35 -2.31
C ALA A 33 9.84 -2.53 -3.25
N ILE A 34 9.08 -3.60 -3.11
CA ILE A 34 9.23 -4.78 -3.98
C ILE A 34 8.92 -4.39 -5.43
N PHE A 35 7.82 -3.68 -5.65
CA PHE A 35 7.37 -3.30 -6.98
C PHE A 35 8.43 -2.45 -7.69
N PHE A 36 8.92 -1.40 -7.03
CA PHE A 36 9.91 -0.51 -7.63
C PHE A 36 11.25 -1.22 -7.84
N THR A 37 11.62 -2.14 -6.95
CA THR A 37 12.84 -2.93 -7.13
C THR A 37 12.74 -3.80 -8.38
N VAL A 38 11.61 -4.42 -8.62
CA VAL A 38 11.38 -5.22 -9.82
C VAL A 38 11.48 -4.35 -11.07
N LEU A 39 10.87 -3.17 -11.06
CA LEU A 39 10.94 -2.26 -12.20
C LEU A 39 12.39 -1.89 -12.51
N ARG A 40 13.19 -1.61 -11.48
CA ARG A 40 14.60 -1.26 -11.67
C ARG A 40 15.42 -2.43 -12.18
N ASP A 41 15.28 -3.59 -11.53
CA ASP A 41 16.18 -4.72 -11.77
C ASP A 41 15.77 -5.59 -12.95
N LYS A 42 14.48 -5.69 -13.24
CA LYS A 42 13.99 -6.57 -14.29
C LYS A 42 13.57 -5.82 -15.55
N GLU A 43 13.04 -4.60 -15.39
CA GLU A 43 12.55 -3.81 -16.51
C GLU A 43 13.52 -2.73 -16.95
N GLY A 44 14.63 -2.55 -16.21
CA GLY A 44 15.66 -1.59 -16.61
C GLY A 44 15.27 -0.13 -16.41
N TYR A 45 14.34 0.16 -15.50
CA TYR A 45 13.90 1.53 -15.24
C TYR A 45 15.04 2.33 -14.60
N THR A 46 15.22 3.57 -15.06
CA THR A 46 16.19 4.50 -14.48
C THR A 46 15.60 5.16 -13.24
N THR A 47 16.44 5.90 -12.51
CA THR A 47 15.97 6.68 -11.37
C THR A 47 14.85 7.65 -11.78
N GLU A 48 15.00 8.30 -12.93
CA GLU A 48 13.97 9.22 -13.43
C GLU A 48 12.68 8.50 -13.75
N ASP A 49 12.79 7.31 -14.35
CA ASP A 49 11.60 6.50 -14.64
C ASP A 49 10.86 6.13 -13.37
N LEU A 50 11.60 5.71 -12.34
CA LEU A 50 11.00 5.33 -11.05
C LEU A 50 10.33 6.52 -10.38
N GLN A 51 10.94 7.71 -10.45
CA GLN A 51 10.35 8.92 -9.88
C GLN A 51 9.06 9.30 -10.60
N ARG A 52 9.04 9.14 -11.91
CA ARG A 52 7.83 9.41 -12.70
C ARG A 52 6.70 8.45 -12.33
N VAL A 53 7.02 7.15 -12.22
CA VAL A 53 6.02 6.16 -11.82
C VAL A 53 5.50 6.47 -10.42
N TRP A 54 6.40 6.84 -9.51
CA TRP A 54 6.00 7.21 -8.15
C TRP A 54 5.02 8.39 -8.15
N ALA A 55 5.29 9.41 -8.97
CA ALA A 55 4.40 10.55 -9.06
C ALA A 55 3.01 10.14 -9.57
N TYR A 56 2.95 9.22 -10.52
CA TYR A 56 1.66 8.70 -11.00
C TYR A 56 0.93 7.92 -9.90
N VAL A 57 1.67 7.14 -9.11
CA VAL A 57 1.08 6.39 -7.99
C VAL A 57 0.49 7.37 -6.98
N GLU A 58 1.22 8.42 -6.64
CA GLU A 58 0.73 9.41 -5.68
C GLU A 58 -0.52 10.11 -6.20
N ALA A 59 -0.53 10.47 -7.48
CA ALA A 59 -1.69 11.13 -8.07
C ALA A 59 -2.91 10.22 -8.06
N LEU A 60 -2.73 8.94 -8.37
CA LEU A 60 -3.83 7.98 -8.35
C LEU A 60 -4.35 7.76 -6.92
N CYS A 61 -3.44 7.67 -5.95
CA CYS A 61 -3.84 7.55 -4.56
C CYS A 61 -4.67 8.75 -4.10
N GLN A 62 -4.31 9.95 -4.56
CA GLN A 62 -5.08 11.15 -4.25
C GLN A 62 -6.47 11.07 -4.86
N GLU A 63 -6.59 10.61 -6.10
CA GLU A 63 -7.90 10.45 -6.75
C GLU A 63 -8.78 9.45 -6.02
N ILE A 64 -8.19 8.36 -5.51
CA ILE A 64 -8.92 7.40 -4.71
C ILE A 64 -9.39 8.05 -3.42
N GLY A 65 -8.54 8.84 -2.77
CA GLY A 65 -8.89 9.55 -1.54
C GLY A 65 -10.00 10.57 -1.77
N GLU A 66 -10.07 11.17 -2.96
CA GLU A 66 -11.11 12.13 -3.33
C GLU A 66 -12.35 11.45 -3.89
N ARG A 67 -12.34 10.12 -3.95
CA ARG A 67 -13.44 9.30 -4.43
C ARG A 67 -13.77 9.50 -5.91
N ARG A 68 -12.78 9.94 -6.68
CA ARG A 68 -12.92 10.03 -8.13
C ARG A 68 -12.71 8.67 -8.79
N VAL A 69 -11.90 7.80 -8.14
CA VAL A 69 -11.59 6.46 -8.61
C VAL A 69 -11.84 5.50 -7.47
N SER A 70 -12.46 4.35 -7.77
CA SER A 70 -12.73 3.31 -6.79
C SER A 70 -11.60 2.28 -6.81
N LEU A 71 -11.04 1.99 -5.64
CA LEU A 71 -10.03 0.94 -5.52
C LEU A 71 -10.59 -0.42 -5.94
N ALA A 72 -11.87 -0.67 -5.61
CA ALA A 72 -12.52 -1.93 -6.01
C ALA A 72 -12.58 -2.05 -7.54
N ASP A 73 -12.89 -0.95 -8.23
CA ASP A 73 -12.92 -0.96 -9.69
C ASP A 73 -11.55 -1.21 -10.29
N LEU A 74 -10.50 -0.64 -9.69
CA LEU A 74 -9.13 -0.86 -10.16
C LEU A 74 -8.75 -2.32 -10.01
N LYS A 75 -9.10 -2.95 -8.89
CA LYS A 75 -8.82 -4.37 -8.67
C LYS A 75 -9.56 -5.25 -9.69
N THR A 76 -10.81 -4.92 -9.97
CA THR A 76 -11.62 -5.64 -10.95
C THR A 76 -11.01 -5.52 -12.34
N THR A 77 -10.62 -4.31 -12.73
CA THR A 77 -10.01 -4.06 -14.03
C THR A 77 -8.71 -4.85 -14.20
N LEU A 78 -7.85 -4.85 -13.18
CA LEU A 78 -6.60 -5.59 -13.24
C LEU A 78 -6.84 -7.09 -13.36
N LYS A 79 -7.85 -7.60 -12.67
CA LYS A 79 -8.20 -9.01 -12.76
C LYS A 79 -8.69 -9.37 -14.15
N GLU A 80 -9.57 -8.54 -14.71
CA GLU A 80 -10.18 -8.84 -16.02
C GLU A 80 -9.22 -8.60 -17.18
N GLU A 81 -8.42 -7.54 -17.11
CA GLU A 81 -7.57 -7.17 -18.24
C GLU A 81 -6.17 -7.77 -18.18
N ALA A 82 -5.65 -7.99 -16.99
CA ALA A 82 -4.27 -8.46 -16.81
C ALA A 82 -4.17 -9.77 -16.07
N GLY A 83 -5.29 -10.33 -15.61
CA GLY A 83 -5.28 -11.59 -14.86
C GLY A 83 -4.65 -11.46 -13.46
N ILE A 84 -4.54 -10.24 -12.94
CA ILE A 84 -3.95 -10.00 -11.63
C ILE A 84 -5.05 -9.87 -10.58
N ALA A 85 -5.18 -10.90 -9.74
CA ALA A 85 -6.18 -10.92 -8.68
C ALA A 85 -5.57 -10.38 -7.39
N LEU A 86 -6.05 -9.22 -6.95
CA LEU A 86 -5.60 -8.58 -5.72
C LEU A 86 -6.72 -8.65 -4.68
N LYS A 87 -6.32 -8.91 -3.44
CA LYS A 87 -7.27 -8.99 -2.33
C LYS A 87 -7.58 -7.62 -1.73
#